data_130f3d556e46f25224d8383710ab2d6a
#
_entry.id   130f3d556e46f25224d8383710ab2d6a
#
_cell.length_a   1.000
_cell.length_b   1.000
_cell.length_c   1.000
_cell.angle_alpha   90.00
_cell.angle_beta   90.00
_cell.angle_gamma   90.00
#
_symmetry.space_group_name_H-M   'P 1'
#
loop_
_entity.id
_entity.type
_entity.pdbx_description
1 polymer ?
#
loop_
_entity_poly.entity_id
_entity_poly.type
_entity_poly.pdbx_seq_one_letter_code
_entity_poly.pdbx_strand_id
1 'polypeptide(L)'
;MVAFSVVFILVAALFPGVAAAHGNVALEDDICVRRVGGNLVHFNAYQPQHEAKAQYCTEIPGEGDTFLVLDLVDPVLRTLPVGVRVVRGTDGLSEEQTVAYWPPVTHPDGVLRGEANLSKGLYTFVIMPEGFSHSSYLLRVQQADYGKISQKAVGPLMILLLLALIGYEISKSRRWGGRRAPGRS
;
A
#
# COMPACT_ATOMS: atom_id res chain seq x y z
N MET A 1 15.04 13.59 39.07
CA MET A 1 13.62 13.59 38.69
C MET A 1 13.44 13.82 37.19
N VAL A 2 14.11 14.79 36.57
CA VAL A 2 13.97 15.08 35.11
C VAL A 2 14.31 13.86 34.22
N ALA A 3 15.39 13.12 34.51
CA ALA A 3 15.79 11.94 33.75
C ALA A 3 14.72 10.81 33.75
N PHE A 4 14.01 10.64 34.86
CA PHE A 4 12.96 9.62 34.99
C PHE A 4 11.71 9.98 34.16
N SER A 5 11.36 11.27 34.13
CA SER A 5 10.26 11.77 33.32
C SER A 5 10.52 11.63 31.82
N VAL A 6 11.75 11.90 31.36
CA VAL A 6 12.14 11.76 29.95
C VAL A 6 12.10 10.30 29.50
N VAL A 7 12.58 9.38 30.34
CA VAL A 7 12.51 7.94 30.04
C VAL A 7 11.06 7.45 29.96
N PHE A 8 10.19 7.92 30.86
CA PHE A 8 8.77 7.55 30.85
C PHE A 8 8.03 8.05 29.61
N ILE A 9 8.30 9.28 29.15
CA ILE A 9 7.74 9.86 27.93
C ILE A 9 8.23 9.09 26.69
N LEU A 10 9.51 8.71 26.64
CA LEU A 10 10.07 7.94 25.55
C LEU A 10 9.50 6.51 25.49
N VAL A 11 9.27 5.87 26.63
CA VAL A 11 8.64 4.56 26.70
C VAL A 11 7.17 4.63 26.28
N ALA A 12 6.42 5.65 26.71
CA ALA A 12 5.03 5.86 26.32
C ALA A 12 4.88 6.12 24.81
N ALA A 13 5.85 6.78 24.17
CA ALA A 13 5.88 7.00 22.72
C ALA A 13 6.20 5.75 21.90
N LEU A 14 6.70 4.67 22.53
CA LEU A 14 6.98 3.39 21.87
C LEU A 14 5.77 2.46 21.80
N PHE A 15 4.67 2.81 22.46
CA PHE A 15 3.40 2.13 22.29
C PHE A 15 2.50 2.98 21.39
N PRO A 16 2.66 2.88 20.04
CA PRO A 16 1.66 3.46 19.16
C PRO A 16 0.38 2.70 19.42
N GLY A 17 -0.56 3.31 20.14
CA GLY A 17 -1.91 2.82 20.22
C GLY A 17 -2.39 2.65 18.78
N VAL A 18 -2.87 1.45 18.42
CA VAL A 18 -3.54 1.23 17.15
C VAL A 18 -4.76 2.16 17.15
N ALA A 19 -4.58 3.34 16.57
CA ALA A 19 -5.70 4.19 16.24
C ALA A 19 -6.44 3.46 15.10
N ALA A 20 -7.45 2.66 15.45
CA ALA A 20 -8.41 2.12 14.51
C ALA A 20 -9.27 3.31 14.02
N ALA A 21 -8.76 4.04 13.05
CA ALA A 21 -9.54 4.99 12.29
C ALA A 21 -10.41 4.18 11.32
N HIS A 22 -11.54 3.66 11.80
CA HIS A 22 -12.63 3.21 10.95
C HIS A 22 -13.39 4.45 10.47
N GLY A 23 -12.76 5.24 9.61
CA GLY A 23 -13.45 6.22 8.79
C GLY A 23 -14.06 5.48 7.60
N ASN A 24 -15.38 5.62 7.38
CA ASN A 24 -15.95 5.37 6.07
C ASN A 24 -15.31 6.38 5.12
N VAL A 25 -14.33 5.94 4.33
CA VAL A 25 -13.79 6.74 3.23
C VAL A 25 -14.96 6.90 2.25
N ALA A 26 -15.31 8.13 1.92
CA ALA A 26 -16.29 8.35 0.86
C ALA A 26 -15.77 7.69 -0.41
N LEU A 27 -16.63 7.03 -1.18
CA LEU A 27 -16.24 6.32 -2.40
C LEU A 27 -15.42 7.22 -3.36
N GLU A 28 -15.67 8.53 -3.32
CA GLU A 28 -14.97 9.53 -4.15
C GLU A 28 -13.53 9.80 -3.68
N ASP A 29 -13.21 9.54 -2.41
CA ASP A 29 -11.88 9.71 -1.83
C ASP A 29 -11.04 8.42 -1.90
N ASP A 30 -11.62 7.33 -2.38
CA ASP A 30 -10.93 6.06 -2.55
C ASP A 30 -10.00 6.13 -3.77
N ILE A 31 -8.70 5.90 -3.54
CA ILE A 31 -7.69 5.90 -4.60
C ILE A 31 -7.91 4.82 -5.67
N CYS A 32 -8.71 3.81 -5.37
CA CYS A 32 -9.08 2.72 -6.28
C CYS A 32 -10.28 3.06 -7.16
N VAL A 33 -10.95 4.18 -6.90
CA VAL A 33 -12.07 4.67 -7.71
C VAL A 33 -11.59 5.62 -8.79
N ARG A 34 -12.16 5.49 -9.98
CA ARG A 34 -11.91 6.36 -11.14
C ARG A 34 -13.20 6.66 -11.87
N ARG A 35 -13.14 7.70 -12.71
CA ARG A 35 -14.22 8.04 -13.62
C ARG A 35 -13.88 7.63 -15.05
N VAL A 36 -14.80 6.92 -15.68
CA VAL A 36 -14.74 6.49 -17.08
C VAL A 36 -15.94 7.08 -17.81
N GLY A 37 -15.71 8.02 -18.71
CA GLY A 37 -16.80 8.75 -19.35
C GLY A 37 -17.72 9.49 -18.35
N GLY A 38 -17.20 9.93 -17.21
CA GLY A 38 -17.96 10.55 -16.12
C GLY A 38 -18.55 9.57 -15.11
N ASN A 39 -18.61 8.27 -15.40
CA ASN A 39 -19.19 7.23 -14.57
C ASN A 39 -18.13 6.60 -13.64
N LEU A 40 -18.52 6.22 -12.43
CA LEU A 40 -17.63 5.65 -11.44
C LEU A 40 -17.39 4.16 -11.68
N VAL A 41 -16.13 3.79 -11.58
CA VAL A 41 -15.64 2.41 -11.52
C VAL A 41 -14.70 2.24 -10.34
N HIS A 42 -14.67 1.06 -9.74
CA HIS A 42 -13.76 0.72 -8.65
C HIS A 42 -12.93 -0.49 -9.06
N PHE A 43 -11.62 -0.34 -9.00
CA PHE A 43 -10.68 -1.37 -9.43
C PHE A 43 -9.95 -1.99 -8.24
N ASN A 44 -9.91 -3.31 -8.19
CA ASN A 44 -9.16 -4.08 -7.21
C ASN A 44 -8.35 -5.19 -7.87
N ALA A 45 -7.15 -5.40 -7.34
CA ALA A 45 -6.32 -6.57 -7.64
C ALA A 45 -6.10 -7.39 -6.37
N TYR A 46 -6.03 -8.70 -6.51
CA TYR A 46 -5.84 -9.64 -5.41
C TYR A 46 -4.72 -10.61 -5.75
N GLN A 47 -3.86 -10.87 -4.78
CA GLN A 47 -2.83 -11.91 -4.85
C GLN A 47 -2.91 -12.81 -3.61
N PRO A 48 -3.80 -13.81 -3.56
CA PRO A 48 -4.00 -14.66 -2.39
C PRO A 48 -2.74 -15.39 -1.93
N GLN A 49 -1.80 -15.65 -2.85
CA GLN A 49 -0.51 -16.26 -2.56
C GLN A 49 0.41 -15.37 -1.71
N HIS A 50 0.18 -14.04 -1.70
CA HIS A 50 0.92 -13.11 -0.86
C HIS A 50 0.14 -12.75 0.41
N GLU A 51 -1.13 -12.40 0.27
CA GLU A 51 -2.02 -12.06 1.38
C GLU A 51 -3.49 -12.30 0.99
N ALA A 52 -4.13 -13.26 1.66
CA ALA A 52 -5.44 -13.80 1.26
C ALA A 52 -6.61 -12.77 1.25
N LYS A 53 -6.49 -11.68 2.01
CA LYS A 53 -7.56 -10.67 2.16
C LYS A 53 -7.16 -9.26 1.69
N ALA A 54 -5.91 -9.08 1.26
CA ALA A 54 -5.46 -7.76 0.85
C ALA A 54 -5.99 -7.40 -0.55
N GLN A 55 -6.32 -6.13 -0.71
CA GLN A 55 -6.77 -5.51 -1.95
C GLN A 55 -5.75 -4.48 -2.40
N TYR A 56 -5.45 -4.45 -3.67
CA TYR A 56 -4.46 -3.57 -4.26
C TYR A 56 -5.06 -2.88 -5.48
N CYS A 57 -4.69 -1.63 -5.74
CA CYS A 57 -5.15 -0.95 -6.95
C CYS A 57 -4.07 -0.13 -7.68
N THR A 58 -2.91 0.06 -7.06
CA THR A 58 -1.76 0.78 -7.65
C THR A 58 -0.46 0.01 -7.49
N GLU A 59 -0.21 -0.54 -6.30
CA GLU A 59 1.00 -1.28 -5.95
C GLU A 59 0.64 -2.74 -5.64
N ILE A 60 1.15 -3.66 -6.44
CA ILE A 60 0.96 -5.10 -6.28
C ILE A 60 2.25 -5.66 -5.66
N PRO A 61 2.16 -6.45 -4.56
CA PRO A 61 3.32 -6.78 -3.72
C PRO A 61 4.34 -7.71 -4.39
N GLY A 62 3.92 -8.53 -5.34
CA GLY A 62 4.82 -9.48 -5.98
C GLY A 62 4.36 -9.91 -7.35
N GLU A 63 5.22 -10.63 -8.06
CA GLU A 63 4.89 -11.28 -9.33
C GLU A 63 4.08 -12.56 -9.12
N GLY A 64 3.34 -12.95 -10.15
CA GLY A 64 2.52 -14.16 -10.18
C GLY A 64 1.07 -13.90 -10.55
N ASP A 65 0.24 -14.89 -10.24
CA ASP A 65 -1.18 -14.88 -10.59
C ASP A 65 -1.89 -13.77 -9.81
N THR A 66 -2.54 -12.90 -10.56
CA THR A 66 -3.21 -11.71 -10.04
C THR A 66 -4.65 -11.70 -10.52
N PHE A 67 -5.59 -11.74 -9.58
CA PHE A 67 -7.01 -11.60 -9.87
C PHE A 67 -7.33 -10.11 -9.95
N LEU A 68 -7.94 -9.71 -11.06
CA LEU A 68 -8.30 -8.33 -11.37
C LEU A 68 -9.83 -8.22 -11.35
N VAL A 69 -10.35 -7.31 -10.55
CA VAL A 69 -11.79 -7.08 -10.40
C VAL A 69 -12.07 -5.60 -10.67
N LEU A 70 -13.00 -5.35 -11.58
CA LEU A 70 -13.51 -4.04 -11.90
C LEU A 70 -15.01 -3.99 -11.57
N ASP A 71 -15.38 -3.21 -10.55
CA ASP A 71 -16.75 -2.95 -10.19
C ASP A 71 -17.27 -1.74 -10.98
N LEU A 72 -18.33 -1.95 -11.76
CA LEU A 72 -19.06 -0.91 -12.49
C LEU A 72 -20.07 -0.29 -11.52
N VAL A 73 -19.62 0.75 -10.80
CA VAL A 73 -20.40 1.37 -9.72
C VAL A 73 -21.67 2.00 -10.30
N ASP A 74 -21.52 2.82 -11.33
CA ASP A 74 -22.66 3.48 -11.96
C ASP A 74 -23.47 2.52 -12.86
N PRO A 75 -24.79 2.47 -12.71
CA PRO A 75 -25.66 1.54 -13.45
C PRO A 75 -25.58 1.65 -14.98
N VAL A 76 -25.23 2.82 -15.51
CA VAL A 76 -25.07 3.05 -16.94
C VAL A 76 -24.03 2.12 -17.56
N LEU A 77 -22.90 1.90 -16.87
CA LEU A 77 -21.84 1.02 -17.35
C LEU A 77 -22.23 -0.46 -17.39
N ARG A 78 -23.23 -0.85 -16.60
CA ARG A 78 -23.70 -2.27 -16.54
C ARG A 78 -24.54 -2.65 -17.76
N THR A 79 -25.08 -1.67 -18.45
CA THR A 79 -25.92 -1.86 -19.65
C THR A 79 -25.13 -1.73 -20.95
N LEU A 80 -23.89 -1.29 -20.87
CA LEU A 80 -23.00 -1.11 -22.01
C LEU A 80 -21.94 -2.23 -22.06
N PRO A 81 -21.43 -2.58 -23.24
CA PRO A 81 -20.26 -3.40 -23.36
C PRO A 81 -19.04 -2.70 -22.76
N VAL A 82 -18.40 -3.34 -21.77
CA VAL A 82 -17.17 -2.88 -21.14
C VAL A 82 -16.12 -3.96 -21.28
N GLY A 83 -14.99 -3.61 -21.90
CA GLY A 83 -13.82 -4.45 -21.98
C GLY A 83 -12.65 -3.93 -21.18
N VAL A 84 -11.67 -4.78 -20.98
CA VAL A 84 -10.44 -4.43 -20.26
C VAL A 84 -9.22 -5.01 -20.99
N ARG A 85 -8.15 -4.22 -21.02
CA ARG A 85 -6.84 -4.63 -21.51
C ARG A 85 -5.77 -4.31 -20.47
N VAL A 86 -4.87 -5.25 -20.22
CA VAL A 86 -3.69 -5.04 -19.41
C VAL A 86 -2.47 -5.01 -20.32
N VAL A 87 -1.77 -3.90 -20.32
CA VAL A 87 -0.62 -3.66 -21.19
C VAL A 87 0.62 -3.48 -20.32
N ARG A 88 1.73 -4.08 -20.71
CA ARG A 88 3.02 -3.82 -20.04
C ARG A 88 3.53 -2.44 -20.44
N GLY A 89 3.97 -1.64 -19.46
CA GLY A 89 4.39 -0.25 -19.68
C GLY A 89 3.36 0.78 -19.19
N THR A 90 3.60 2.04 -19.54
CA THR A 90 2.86 3.19 -19.00
C THR A 90 1.95 3.88 -20.03
N ASP A 91 2.10 3.57 -21.31
CA ASP A 91 1.36 4.26 -22.39
C ASP A 91 -0.04 3.66 -22.66
N GLY A 92 -0.27 2.42 -22.28
CA GLY A 92 -1.57 1.74 -22.43
C GLY A 92 -2.03 1.51 -23.89
N LEU A 93 -1.26 1.97 -24.86
CA LEU A 93 -1.65 2.00 -26.28
C LEU A 93 -1.01 0.87 -27.11
N SER A 94 0.09 0.27 -26.61
CA SER A 94 0.82 -0.75 -27.34
C SER A 94 0.09 -2.09 -27.29
N GLU A 95 -0.55 -2.47 -28.36
CA GLU A 95 -1.23 -3.77 -28.48
C GLU A 95 -0.24 -4.94 -28.41
N GLU A 96 0.99 -4.76 -28.88
CA GLU A 96 2.05 -5.76 -28.86
C GLU A 96 2.50 -6.13 -27.42
N GLN A 97 2.27 -5.23 -26.47
CA GLN A 97 2.60 -5.42 -25.06
C GLN A 97 1.41 -5.84 -24.20
N THR A 98 0.31 -6.24 -24.84
CA THR A 98 -0.88 -6.75 -24.13
C THR A 98 -0.56 -8.07 -23.44
N VAL A 99 -0.74 -8.13 -22.12
CA VAL A 99 -0.54 -9.33 -21.30
C VAL A 99 -1.85 -10.03 -20.96
N ALA A 100 -2.97 -9.29 -20.97
CA ALA A 100 -4.30 -9.86 -20.80
C ALA A 100 -5.34 -8.97 -21.49
N TYR A 101 -6.40 -9.58 -21.99
CA TYR A 101 -7.49 -8.89 -22.70
C TYR A 101 -8.82 -9.59 -22.46
N TRP A 102 -9.79 -8.82 -22.02
CA TRP A 102 -11.21 -9.22 -21.92
C TRP A 102 -12.00 -8.32 -22.87
N PRO A 103 -12.63 -8.90 -23.90
CA PRO A 103 -13.35 -8.12 -24.90
C PRO A 103 -14.55 -7.40 -24.30
N PRO A 104 -15.01 -6.29 -24.92
CA PRO A 104 -16.20 -5.58 -24.47
C PRO A 104 -17.43 -6.49 -24.50
N VAL A 105 -18.04 -6.72 -23.34
CA VAL A 105 -19.32 -7.40 -23.14
C VAL A 105 -20.11 -6.69 -22.05
N THR A 106 -21.42 -6.90 -22.00
CA THR A 106 -22.25 -6.36 -20.93
C THR A 106 -22.08 -7.14 -19.63
N HIS A 107 -22.02 -6.44 -18.52
CA HIS A 107 -21.88 -7.00 -17.16
C HIS A 107 -23.08 -6.59 -16.30
N PRO A 108 -24.25 -7.26 -16.39
CA PRO A 108 -25.45 -6.87 -15.65
C PRO A 108 -25.30 -6.95 -14.13
N ASP A 109 -24.41 -7.85 -13.65
CA ASP A 109 -24.04 -7.95 -12.23
C ASP A 109 -23.14 -6.80 -11.77
N GLY A 110 -22.66 -5.97 -12.71
CA GLY A 110 -21.79 -4.84 -12.44
C GLY A 110 -20.34 -5.20 -12.16
N VAL A 111 -19.91 -6.44 -12.43
CA VAL A 111 -18.54 -6.87 -12.07
C VAL A 111 -17.86 -7.59 -13.23
N LEU A 112 -16.75 -7.03 -13.69
CA LEU A 112 -15.82 -7.70 -14.60
C LEU A 112 -14.71 -8.35 -13.78
N ARG A 113 -14.47 -9.64 -14.00
CA ARG A 113 -13.42 -10.41 -13.34
C ARG A 113 -12.48 -10.98 -14.37
N GLY A 114 -11.19 -10.95 -14.06
CA GLY A 114 -10.16 -11.54 -14.87
C GLY A 114 -8.97 -12.02 -14.05
N GLU A 115 -8.10 -12.76 -14.68
CA GLU A 115 -6.87 -13.27 -14.10
C GLU A 115 -5.72 -13.03 -15.07
N ALA A 116 -4.58 -12.57 -14.56
CA ALA A 116 -3.37 -12.39 -15.35
C ALA A 116 -2.14 -12.78 -14.51
N ASN A 117 -1.18 -13.45 -15.14
CA ASN A 117 0.12 -13.68 -14.53
C ASN A 117 1.00 -12.48 -14.81
N LEU A 118 1.31 -11.71 -13.78
CA LEU A 118 2.06 -10.47 -13.88
C LEU A 118 3.49 -10.65 -13.36
N SER A 119 4.46 -10.36 -14.20
CA SER A 119 5.87 -10.26 -13.81
C SER A 119 6.16 -8.90 -13.18
N LYS A 120 7.30 -8.75 -12.50
CA LYS A 120 7.75 -7.47 -11.99
C LYS A 120 7.80 -6.40 -13.08
N GLY A 121 7.25 -5.23 -12.81
CA GLY A 121 7.25 -4.10 -13.74
C GLY A 121 6.07 -3.15 -13.59
N LEU A 122 5.94 -2.27 -14.58
CA LEU A 122 4.83 -1.34 -14.71
C LEU A 122 3.83 -1.87 -15.73
N TYR A 123 2.56 -1.68 -15.46
CA TYR A 123 1.45 -2.07 -16.31
C TYR A 123 0.40 -0.97 -16.35
N THR A 124 -0.30 -0.88 -17.47
CA THR A 124 -1.47 -0.04 -17.61
C THR A 124 -2.70 -0.93 -17.76
N PHE A 125 -3.65 -0.78 -16.87
CA PHE A 125 -4.96 -1.40 -16.91
C PHE A 125 -5.92 -0.44 -17.61
N VAL A 126 -6.31 -0.75 -18.84
CA VAL A 126 -7.13 0.10 -19.71
C VAL A 126 -8.56 -0.39 -19.69
N ILE A 127 -9.51 0.50 -19.36
CA ILE A 127 -10.94 0.23 -19.35
C ILE A 127 -11.54 0.84 -20.63
N MET A 128 -12.28 0.04 -21.36
CA MET A 128 -12.82 0.34 -22.68
C MET A 128 -14.34 0.18 -22.69
N PRO A 129 -15.11 1.15 -22.21
CA PRO A 129 -16.56 1.14 -22.35
C PRO A 129 -16.95 1.56 -23.77
N GLU A 130 -17.94 0.92 -24.35
CA GLU A 130 -18.48 1.32 -25.64
C GLU A 130 -19.17 2.69 -25.54
N GLY A 131 -18.90 3.57 -26.50
CA GLY A 131 -19.48 4.91 -26.56
C GLY A 131 -18.82 5.95 -25.63
N PHE A 132 -17.80 5.59 -24.86
CA PHE A 132 -17.06 6.53 -24.00
C PHE A 132 -15.56 6.48 -24.26
N SER A 133 -14.86 7.51 -23.81
CA SER A 133 -13.40 7.53 -23.83
C SER A 133 -12.84 6.47 -22.88
N HIS A 134 -11.74 5.83 -23.29
CA HIS A 134 -11.00 4.89 -22.45
C HIS A 134 -10.43 5.60 -21.21
N SER A 135 -10.33 4.87 -20.12
CA SER A 135 -9.65 5.31 -18.91
C SER A 135 -8.62 4.27 -18.48
N SER A 136 -7.61 4.69 -17.73
CA SER A 136 -6.52 3.80 -17.36
C SER A 136 -6.09 3.96 -15.91
N TYR A 137 -5.64 2.83 -15.31
CA TYR A 137 -4.93 2.76 -14.04
C TYR A 137 -3.49 2.35 -14.31
N LEU A 138 -2.58 2.97 -13.59
CA LEU A 138 -1.18 2.52 -13.56
C LEU A 138 -1.02 1.52 -12.41
N LEU A 139 -0.53 0.32 -12.73
CA LEU A 139 -0.22 -0.74 -11.78
C LEU A 139 1.29 -0.95 -11.73
N ARG A 140 1.83 -1.10 -10.53
CA ARG A 140 3.22 -1.46 -10.33
C ARG A 140 3.30 -2.79 -9.60
N VAL A 141 3.93 -3.78 -10.23
CA VAL A 141 4.23 -5.08 -9.61
C VAL A 141 5.64 -5.06 -9.07
N GLN A 142 5.79 -5.26 -7.77
CA GLN A 142 7.07 -5.21 -7.06
C GLN A 142 7.45 -6.59 -6.53
N GLN A 143 8.75 -6.81 -6.33
CA GLN A 143 9.28 -8.04 -5.72
C GLN A 143 9.39 -7.97 -4.20
N ALA A 144 9.29 -6.78 -3.61
CA ALA A 144 9.49 -6.57 -2.20
C ALA A 144 8.47 -5.58 -1.64
N ASP A 145 7.81 -5.98 -0.56
CA ASP A 145 6.98 -5.10 0.25
C ASP A 145 7.86 -4.28 1.19
N TYR A 146 8.29 -3.11 0.72
CA TYR A 146 9.13 -2.19 1.49
C TYR A 146 8.46 -1.72 2.78
N GLY A 147 7.12 -1.68 2.83
CA GLY A 147 6.36 -1.35 4.03
C GLY A 147 6.56 -2.38 5.14
N LYS A 148 6.47 -3.67 4.82
CA LYS A 148 6.71 -4.76 5.79
C LYS A 148 8.18 -4.85 6.22
N ILE A 149 9.12 -4.57 5.31
CA ILE A 149 10.56 -4.54 5.63
C ILE A 149 10.86 -3.40 6.60
N SER A 150 10.36 -2.19 6.34
CA SER A 150 10.59 -1.03 7.20
C SER A 150 10.00 -1.22 8.60
N GLN A 151 8.78 -1.74 8.72
CA GLN A 151 8.14 -2.00 10.01
C GLN A 151 8.93 -3.02 10.86
N LYS A 152 9.48 -4.08 10.25
CA LYS A 152 10.31 -5.06 10.96
C LYS A 152 11.68 -4.51 11.38
N ALA A 153 12.23 -3.54 10.65
CA ALA A 153 13.54 -2.95 10.94
C ALA A 153 13.47 -1.81 11.96
N VAL A 154 12.40 -1.03 11.99
CA VAL A 154 12.26 0.13 12.88
C VAL A 154 12.25 -0.26 14.36
N GLY A 155 11.54 -1.32 14.72
CA GLY A 155 11.45 -1.77 16.11
C GLY A 155 12.82 -2.10 16.76
N PRO A 156 13.60 -3.02 16.18
CA PRO A 156 14.94 -3.34 16.71
C PRO A 156 15.89 -2.14 16.70
N LEU A 157 15.83 -1.30 15.67
CA LEU A 157 16.66 -0.09 15.58
C LEU A 157 16.38 0.88 16.73
N MET A 158 15.11 1.12 17.04
CA MET A 158 14.69 1.98 18.16
C MET A 158 15.12 1.41 19.51
N ILE A 159 15.04 0.09 19.71
CA ILE A 159 15.52 -0.57 20.94
C ILE A 159 17.02 -0.39 21.09
N LEU A 160 17.81 -0.60 20.03
CA LEU A 160 19.25 -0.38 20.06
C LEU A 160 19.62 1.08 20.40
N LEU A 161 18.91 2.03 19.83
CA LEU A 161 19.11 3.46 20.10
C LEU A 161 18.82 3.80 21.57
N LEU A 162 17.74 3.26 22.13
CA LEU A 162 17.41 3.42 23.54
C LEU A 162 18.47 2.82 24.47
N LEU A 163 18.93 1.61 24.19
CA LEU A 163 19.99 0.96 24.97
C LEU A 163 21.29 1.76 24.91
N ALA A 164 21.64 2.31 23.76
CA ALA A 164 22.82 3.17 23.60
C ALA A 164 22.68 4.47 24.42
N LEU A 165 21.51 5.10 24.42
CA LEU A 165 21.25 6.31 25.23
C LEU A 165 21.34 6.02 26.73
N ILE A 166 20.73 4.93 27.20
CA ILE A 166 20.80 4.49 28.61
C ILE A 166 22.26 4.22 29.02
N GLY A 167 22.99 3.47 28.17
CA GLY A 167 24.42 3.19 28.41
C GLY A 167 25.26 4.45 28.48
N TYR A 168 24.99 5.43 27.60
CA TYR A 168 25.66 6.73 27.60
C TYR A 168 25.39 7.49 28.90
N GLU A 169 24.14 7.59 29.36
CA GLU A 169 23.78 8.29 30.60
C GLU A 169 24.40 7.63 31.85
N ILE A 170 24.43 6.29 31.91
CA ILE A 170 25.10 5.53 33.00
C ILE A 170 26.61 5.82 32.99
N SER A 171 27.24 5.77 31.83
CA SER A 171 28.68 6.05 31.70
C SER A 171 29.04 7.48 32.11
N LYS A 172 28.21 8.47 31.72
CA LYS A 172 28.36 9.85 32.09
C LYS A 172 28.20 10.04 33.59
N SER A 173 27.22 9.45 34.25
CA SER A 173 26.97 9.54 35.68
C SER A 173 28.13 8.98 36.51
N ARG A 174 28.72 7.83 36.08
CA ARG A 174 29.88 7.25 36.73
C ARG A 174 31.14 8.11 36.65
N ARG A 175 31.34 8.82 35.52
CA ARG A 175 32.49 9.73 35.36
C ARG A 175 32.39 10.96 36.27
N TRP A 176 31.19 11.42 36.62
CA TRP A 176 30.97 12.59 37.50
C TRP A 176 30.97 12.21 39.01
N GLY A 177 30.53 10.98 39.34
CA GLY A 177 30.57 10.49 40.74
C GLY A 177 31.97 10.28 41.31
N GLY A 178 32.94 9.93 40.46
CA GLY A 178 34.33 9.64 40.87
C GLY A 178 35.19 10.89 41.21
N ARG A 179 34.69 12.13 40.99
CA ARG A 179 35.45 13.35 41.26
C ARG A 179 35.18 14.01 42.63
N ARG A 180 34.34 13.41 43.48
CA ARG A 180 34.07 13.92 44.83
C ARG A 180 34.69 12.97 45.86
N ALA A 181 36.02 12.94 45.94
CA ALA A 181 36.69 12.45 47.13
C ALA A 181 36.84 13.65 48.09
N PRO A 182 36.29 13.62 49.33
CA PRO A 182 36.55 14.68 50.28
C PRO A 182 37.95 14.52 50.79
N GLY A 183 38.76 15.62 50.66
CA GLY A 183 40.03 15.73 51.40
C GLY A 183 39.74 15.65 52.89
N ARG A 184 40.38 14.69 53.58
CA ARG A 184 40.49 14.65 55.02
C ARG A 184 41.71 15.51 55.40
N SER A 185 41.49 16.58 56.09
CA SER A 185 42.45 17.17 57.02
C SER A 185 42.14 16.73 58.42
#